data_dfc8421ebfd7753c2148d92adfa83aa2
#
_entry.id   dfc8421ebfd7753c2148d92adfa83aa2
#
_cell.length_a   1.000
_cell.length_b   1.000
_cell.length_c   1.000
_cell.angle_alpha   90.00
_cell.angle_beta   90.00
_cell.angle_gamma   90.00
#
_symmetry.space_group_name_H-M   'P 1'
#
loop_
_entity.id
_entity.type
_entity.pdbx_description
1 polymer ?
#
loop_
_entity_poly.entity_id
_entity_poly.type
_entity_poly.pdbx_seq_one_letter_code
_entity_poly.pdbx_strand_id
1 'polypeptide(L)'
;VLVGLVGRTIQDLYVSMADAPTAFGFPPGSVRLLIEAIVIGGGVSILGALGPSLDVGRTQIVAALAPGEYDVAQRVRAASLGAVGGGLLLFSLGCAFAGPVGGVPVFGYLATFCLLAGLSCLVPLLMQWVCRIRELGAASASPSLGGAIRHIAREQTTRGIGRNAVTVSAFLVGVAIMVGVMVMIRSFRDTVEMWIDQTVMADFIVAPAGWPHVVRGGSSSQALPGSWRTRLAGATHVSAVDAYRDVRIELEGRPIALVSRDLALHAARSRYLFLEGDSAAILTRAAAGEGAILSEVVANHLHVIRGSQLSISTPVGEKSLPVLGVFYDYATDGGKIVIDRSLYQHWWNDDGVTVFPVYIDPGVDLEQARAALLETLADGSRGSLLPTVLSNGELRREILRIFDRTFTLTYVLEAIAIIIAMLGIINTLVTSVVERRRELATLQALGSSRGQITALILWEAGYLGLLGTAMGLVGGLALAWILIRVINRQSFGWTIQVSWPLGLMAEVAVLALVASLLAGFWPARWAGRQPLVEGLRYE
;
A
#
# COMPACT_ATOMS: atom_id res chain seq x y z
N VAL A 1 5.20 17.92 17.22
CA VAL A 1 4.86 16.54 17.54
C VAL A 1 4.96 15.65 16.30
N LEU A 2 4.30 15.99 15.17
CA LEU A 2 4.32 15.21 13.91
C LEU A 2 5.73 15.07 13.34
N VAL A 3 6.52 16.14 13.26
CA VAL A 3 7.92 16.13 12.78
C VAL A 3 8.81 15.26 13.66
N GLY A 4 8.58 15.26 14.99
CA GLY A 4 9.30 14.41 15.92
C GLY A 4 8.93 12.93 15.80
N LEU A 5 7.65 12.60 15.52
CA LEU A 5 7.19 11.23 15.32
C LEU A 5 7.72 10.66 14.00
N VAL A 6 7.57 11.42 12.91
CA VAL A 6 8.07 11.05 11.57
C VAL A 6 9.60 10.93 11.59
N GLY A 7 10.30 11.86 12.25
CA GLY A 7 11.76 11.82 12.38
C GLY A 7 12.24 10.58 13.14
N ARG A 8 11.58 10.19 14.24
CA ARG A 8 11.90 8.96 14.97
C ARG A 8 11.61 7.71 14.14
N THR A 9 10.48 7.66 13.45
CA THR A 9 10.12 6.52 12.60
C THR A 9 11.09 6.35 11.44
N ILE A 10 11.50 7.43 10.77
CA ILE A 10 12.51 7.41 9.70
C ILE A 10 13.88 7.01 10.25
N GLN A 11 14.29 7.58 11.39
CA GLN A 11 15.55 7.27 12.05
C GLN A 11 15.63 5.81 12.47
N ASP A 12 14.56 5.28 13.05
CA ASP A 12 14.45 3.89 13.45
C ASP A 12 14.43 2.93 12.24
N LEU A 13 13.81 3.33 11.13
CA LEU A 13 13.82 2.57 9.87
C LEU A 13 15.22 2.57 9.25
N TYR A 14 15.89 3.73 9.23
CA TYR A 14 17.25 3.88 8.69
C TYR A 14 18.29 3.14 9.54
N VAL A 15 18.20 3.22 10.88
CA VAL A 15 19.06 2.46 11.80
C VAL A 15 18.83 0.96 11.69
N SER A 16 17.61 0.52 11.34
CA SER A 16 17.33 -0.91 11.10
C SER A 16 17.84 -1.42 9.76
N MET A 17 18.05 -0.53 8.79
CA MET A 17 18.55 -0.88 7.44
C MET A 17 20.07 -0.62 7.25
N ALA A 18 20.69 0.21 8.07
CA ALA A 18 22.11 0.50 8.00
C ALA A 18 22.69 0.42 9.40
N ASP A 19 23.75 -0.35 9.58
CA ASP A 19 24.64 -0.31 10.76
C ASP A 19 25.42 1.03 10.83
N ALA A 20 24.70 2.14 10.65
CA ALA A 20 25.30 3.47 10.64
C ALA A 20 25.29 4.08 12.04
N PRO A 21 26.42 4.59 12.54
CA PRO A 21 26.49 5.30 13.81
C PRO A 21 25.56 6.50 13.80
N THR A 22 24.72 6.62 14.82
CA THR A 22 23.78 7.73 15.04
C THR A 22 24.50 9.04 15.30
N ALA A 23 24.96 9.71 14.24
CA ALA A 23 25.32 11.12 14.33
C ALA A 23 24.04 11.95 14.13
N PHE A 24 23.62 12.68 15.16
CA PHE A 24 22.58 13.71 15.06
C PHE A 24 23.06 14.82 14.12
N GLY A 25 22.76 14.70 12.84
CA GLY A 25 23.02 15.69 11.81
C GLY A 25 22.12 15.41 10.61
N PHE A 26 21.68 16.47 9.93
CA PHE A 26 21.01 16.31 8.65
C PHE A 26 21.95 15.57 7.69
N PRO A 27 21.56 14.43 7.09
CA PRO A 27 22.44 13.71 6.18
C PRO A 27 22.86 14.63 5.03
N PRO A 28 24.09 14.51 4.51
CA PRO A 28 24.54 15.29 3.37
C PRO A 28 23.59 15.04 2.20
N GLY A 29 22.91 16.11 1.74
CA GLY A 29 21.86 16.04 0.72
C GLY A 29 20.44 16.39 1.20
N SER A 30 20.16 16.45 2.51
CA SER A 30 18.84 16.84 3.03
C SER A 30 18.41 18.24 2.61
N VAL A 31 19.35 19.19 2.48
CA VAL A 31 19.08 20.53 1.95
C VAL A 31 18.64 20.46 0.48
N ARG A 32 19.26 19.61 -0.33
CA ARG A 32 18.89 19.39 -1.72
C ARG A 32 17.47 18.82 -1.82
N LEU A 33 17.14 17.79 -1.03
CA LEU A 33 15.78 17.20 -0.98
C LEU A 33 14.74 18.23 -0.53
N LEU A 34 15.08 19.09 0.44
CA LEU A 34 14.19 20.17 0.87
C LEU A 34 13.94 21.19 -0.24
N ILE A 35 15.00 21.60 -0.98
CA ILE A 35 14.87 22.50 -2.12
C ILE A 35 14.04 21.84 -3.23
N GLU A 36 14.30 20.58 -3.56
CA GLU A 36 13.53 19.83 -4.56
C GLU A 36 12.05 19.75 -4.15
N ALA A 37 11.73 19.47 -2.88
CA ALA A 37 10.37 19.46 -2.37
C ALA A 37 9.68 20.83 -2.46
N ILE A 38 10.39 21.92 -2.13
CA ILE A 38 9.87 23.29 -2.24
C ILE A 38 9.65 23.66 -3.71
N VAL A 39 10.57 23.31 -4.60
CA VAL A 39 10.45 23.61 -6.04
C VAL A 39 9.30 22.84 -6.66
N ILE A 40 9.15 21.55 -6.35
CA ILE A 40 8.05 20.72 -6.83
C ILE A 40 6.73 21.22 -6.26
N GLY A 41 6.64 21.43 -4.95
CA GLY A 41 5.41 21.91 -4.29
C GLY A 41 5.00 23.31 -4.77
N GLY A 42 5.95 24.23 -4.90
CA GLY A 42 5.74 25.57 -5.45
C GLY A 42 5.33 25.52 -6.93
N GLY A 43 5.99 24.68 -7.73
CA GLY A 43 5.67 24.48 -9.14
C GLY A 43 4.23 23.92 -9.34
N VAL A 44 3.86 22.90 -8.59
CA VAL A 44 2.48 22.34 -8.61
C VAL A 44 1.45 23.39 -8.17
N SER A 45 1.75 24.19 -7.15
CA SER A 45 0.86 25.25 -6.66
C SER A 45 0.66 26.34 -7.71
N ILE A 46 1.73 26.77 -8.40
CA ILE A 46 1.66 27.75 -9.49
C ILE A 46 0.86 27.20 -10.67
N LEU A 47 1.14 25.95 -11.08
CA LEU A 47 0.39 25.29 -12.16
C LEU A 47 -1.10 25.14 -11.81
N GLY A 48 -1.42 24.81 -10.56
CA GLY A 48 -2.80 24.75 -10.07
C GLY A 48 -3.53 26.09 -10.09
N ALA A 49 -2.82 27.18 -9.82
CA ALA A 49 -3.36 28.54 -9.83
C ALA A 49 -3.49 29.14 -11.25
N LEU A 50 -2.71 28.65 -12.23
CA LEU A 50 -2.71 29.19 -13.59
C LEU A 50 -4.08 29.08 -14.29
N GLY A 51 -4.75 27.92 -14.16
CA GLY A 51 -6.08 27.71 -14.76
C GLY A 51 -7.11 28.74 -14.28
N PRO A 52 -7.38 28.84 -12.98
CA PRO A 52 -8.30 29.84 -12.43
C PRO A 52 -7.91 31.29 -12.75
N SER A 53 -6.62 31.64 -12.69
CA SER A 53 -6.16 33.02 -12.97
C SER A 53 -6.32 33.41 -14.44
N LEU A 54 -6.08 32.49 -15.37
CA LEU A 54 -6.32 32.73 -16.79
C LEU A 54 -7.82 32.82 -17.12
N ASP A 55 -8.67 32.05 -16.44
CA ASP A 55 -10.13 32.12 -16.59
C ASP A 55 -10.66 33.49 -16.13
N VAL A 56 -10.20 33.99 -14.98
CA VAL A 56 -10.57 35.35 -14.50
C VAL A 56 -10.14 36.44 -15.48
N GLY A 57 -8.91 36.32 -16.04
CA GLY A 57 -8.41 37.28 -17.03
C GLY A 57 -9.16 37.29 -18.37
N ARG A 58 -9.89 36.21 -18.68
CA ARG A 58 -10.67 36.06 -19.92
C ARG A 58 -12.17 36.34 -19.76
N THR A 59 -12.68 36.48 -18.53
CA THR A 59 -14.11 36.73 -18.26
C THR A 59 -14.46 38.15 -18.65
N GLN A 60 -15.36 38.30 -19.63
CA GLN A 60 -15.93 39.61 -19.98
C GLN A 60 -16.85 40.05 -18.85
N ILE A 61 -16.65 41.27 -18.33
CA ILE A 61 -17.41 41.85 -17.20
C ILE A 61 -18.92 41.86 -17.48
N VAL A 62 -19.31 42.05 -18.75
CA VAL A 62 -20.71 42.07 -19.19
C VAL A 62 -21.36 40.69 -19.13
N ALA A 63 -20.65 39.63 -19.44
CA ALA A 63 -21.17 38.25 -19.37
C ALA A 63 -21.33 37.75 -17.93
N ALA A 64 -20.56 38.28 -17.00
CA ALA A 64 -20.69 37.99 -15.57
C ALA A 64 -21.96 38.55 -14.93
N LEU A 65 -22.60 39.53 -15.57
CA LEU A 65 -23.83 40.18 -15.10
C LEU A 65 -25.11 39.60 -15.73
N ALA A 66 -25.00 38.68 -16.71
CA ALA A 66 -26.16 38.06 -17.37
C ALA A 66 -26.53 36.73 -16.72
N PRO A 67 -27.61 36.63 -15.94
CA PRO A 67 -28.06 35.37 -15.37
C PRO A 67 -28.60 34.46 -16.49
N GLY A 68 -27.98 33.26 -16.67
CA GLY A 68 -28.44 32.22 -17.58
C GLY A 68 -27.43 31.74 -18.61
N GLU A 69 -26.54 32.56 -19.14
CA GLU A 69 -25.46 32.11 -20.05
C GLU A 69 -24.39 31.28 -19.33
N TYR A 70 -24.22 31.51 -18.04
CA TYR A 70 -23.23 30.81 -17.21
C TYR A 70 -23.55 29.32 -17.03
N ASP A 71 -24.83 28.96 -16.93
CA ASP A 71 -25.26 27.54 -16.75
C ASP A 71 -25.06 26.72 -18.03
N VAL A 72 -25.26 27.30 -19.22
CA VAL A 72 -25.06 26.63 -20.50
C VAL A 72 -23.55 26.40 -20.75
N ALA A 73 -22.74 27.42 -20.50
CA ALA A 73 -21.28 27.33 -20.62
C ALA A 73 -20.68 26.26 -19.66
N GLN A 74 -21.20 26.16 -18.44
CA GLN A 74 -20.78 25.13 -17.49
C GLN A 74 -21.14 23.70 -17.94
N ARG A 75 -22.29 23.49 -18.58
CA ARG A 75 -22.70 22.17 -19.09
C ARG A 75 -21.82 21.69 -20.24
N VAL A 76 -21.48 22.58 -21.16
CA VAL A 76 -20.56 22.28 -22.30
C VAL A 76 -19.17 21.97 -21.77
N ARG A 77 -18.70 22.73 -20.78
CA ARG A 77 -17.40 22.51 -20.12
C ARG A 77 -17.33 21.18 -19.36
N ALA A 78 -18.44 20.74 -18.72
CA ALA A 78 -18.48 19.45 -18.04
C ALA A 78 -18.40 18.26 -19.02
N ALA A 79 -19.01 18.36 -20.18
CA ALA A 79 -18.93 17.33 -21.24
C ALA A 79 -17.50 17.24 -21.81
N SER A 80 -16.84 18.38 -22.07
CA SER A 80 -15.47 18.41 -22.55
C SER A 80 -14.47 17.86 -21.52
N LEU A 81 -14.63 18.23 -20.22
CA LEU A 81 -13.85 17.67 -19.14
C LEU A 81 -14.08 16.16 -19.00
N GLY A 82 -15.33 15.70 -19.15
CA GLY A 82 -15.65 14.29 -19.16
C GLY A 82 -14.96 13.51 -20.29
N ALA A 83 -14.89 14.08 -21.48
CA ALA A 83 -14.16 13.49 -22.62
C ALA A 83 -12.65 13.41 -22.34
N VAL A 84 -12.06 14.47 -21.79
CA VAL A 84 -10.66 14.48 -21.36
C VAL A 84 -10.43 13.43 -20.26
N GLY A 85 -11.32 13.36 -19.27
CA GLY A 85 -11.27 12.36 -18.21
C GLY A 85 -11.31 10.93 -18.76
N GLY A 86 -12.22 10.64 -19.69
CA GLY A 86 -12.29 9.34 -20.36
C GLY A 86 -11.00 9.03 -21.14
N GLY A 87 -10.45 10.00 -21.87
CA GLY A 87 -9.18 9.87 -22.56
C GLY A 87 -8.01 9.57 -21.61
N LEU A 88 -7.94 10.26 -20.46
CA LEU A 88 -6.92 10.00 -19.44
C LEU A 88 -7.05 8.61 -18.82
N LEU A 89 -8.28 8.11 -18.60
CA LEU A 89 -8.48 6.76 -18.09
C LEU A 89 -8.06 5.69 -19.09
N LEU A 90 -8.37 5.88 -20.38
CA LEU A 90 -7.91 4.97 -21.43
C LEU A 90 -6.37 5.01 -21.57
N PHE A 91 -5.78 6.19 -21.48
CA PHE A 91 -4.32 6.34 -21.48
C PHE A 91 -3.68 5.70 -20.23
N SER A 92 -4.29 5.87 -19.05
CA SER A 92 -3.88 5.19 -17.82
C SER A 92 -3.87 3.66 -17.98
N LEU A 93 -4.93 3.12 -18.59
CA LEU A 93 -5.01 1.69 -18.87
C LEU A 93 -3.90 1.25 -19.83
N GLY A 94 -3.64 2.01 -20.89
CA GLY A 94 -2.53 1.75 -21.82
C GLY A 94 -1.16 1.75 -21.12
N CYS A 95 -0.90 2.74 -20.27
CA CYS A 95 0.33 2.83 -19.47
C CYS A 95 0.48 1.66 -18.50
N ALA A 96 -0.62 1.13 -17.94
CA ALA A 96 -0.58 -0.01 -17.02
C ALA A 96 -0.05 -1.30 -17.67
N PHE A 97 -0.17 -1.45 -18.98
CA PHE A 97 0.39 -2.59 -19.72
C PHE A 97 1.79 -2.34 -20.29
N ALA A 98 2.32 -1.13 -20.16
CA ALA A 98 3.67 -0.81 -20.58
C ALA A 98 4.71 -1.37 -19.59
N GLY A 99 5.83 -1.87 -20.12
CA GLY A 99 6.94 -2.40 -19.33
C GLY A 99 7.72 -1.31 -18.58
N PRO A 100 8.60 -1.70 -17.64
CA PRO A 100 9.47 -0.77 -16.93
C PRO A 100 10.53 -0.16 -17.85
N VAL A 101 10.93 1.07 -17.58
CA VAL A 101 12.03 1.76 -18.28
C VAL A 101 13.24 1.83 -17.38
N GLY A 102 14.34 1.18 -17.77
CA GLY A 102 15.56 1.16 -16.95
C GLY A 102 15.37 0.52 -15.56
N GLY A 103 14.43 -0.43 -15.41
CA GLY A 103 14.11 -1.06 -14.13
C GLY A 103 13.19 -0.24 -13.22
N VAL A 104 12.75 0.95 -13.66
CA VAL A 104 11.81 1.79 -12.91
C VAL A 104 10.42 1.71 -13.53
N PRO A 105 9.33 1.57 -12.76
CA PRO A 105 7.95 1.49 -13.26
C PRO A 105 7.39 2.88 -13.62
N VAL A 106 8.06 3.62 -14.51
CA VAL A 106 7.67 4.99 -14.90
C VAL A 106 6.24 5.04 -15.43
N PHE A 107 5.87 4.07 -16.28
CA PHE A 107 4.52 3.99 -16.83
C PHE A 107 3.47 3.61 -15.77
N GLY A 108 3.84 2.85 -14.74
CA GLY A 108 2.97 2.57 -13.60
C GLY A 108 2.63 3.83 -12.80
N TYR A 109 3.62 4.68 -12.53
CA TYR A 109 3.39 5.97 -11.87
C TYR A 109 2.56 6.92 -12.74
N LEU A 110 2.85 6.96 -14.06
CA LEU A 110 2.07 7.76 -15.01
C LEU A 110 0.61 7.26 -15.08
N ALA A 111 0.39 5.95 -15.08
CA ALA A 111 -0.94 5.34 -15.03
C ALA A 111 -1.71 5.78 -13.78
N THR A 112 -1.07 5.77 -12.61
CA THR A 112 -1.66 6.22 -11.35
C THR A 112 -2.07 7.70 -11.42
N PHE A 113 -1.19 8.56 -11.90
CA PHE A 113 -1.48 9.98 -12.06
C PHE A 113 -2.66 10.21 -13.02
N CYS A 114 -2.63 9.57 -14.19
CA CYS A 114 -3.69 9.68 -15.19
C CYS A 114 -5.02 9.09 -14.71
N LEU A 115 -5.00 8.03 -13.89
CA LEU A 115 -6.20 7.48 -13.25
C LEU A 115 -6.87 8.54 -12.34
N LEU A 116 -6.12 9.12 -11.41
CA LEU A 116 -6.65 10.09 -10.45
C LEU A 116 -7.09 11.39 -11.13
N ALA A 117 -6.30 11.90 -12.07
CA ALA A 117 -6.65 13.06 -12.88
C ALA A 117 -7.89 12.81 -13.75
N GLY A 118 -7.97 11.65 -14.40
CA GLY A 118 -9.10 11.24 -15.21
C GLY A 118 -10.40 11.13 -14.43
N LEU A 119 -10.36 10.49 -13.25
CA LEU A 119 -11.51 10.43 -12.34
C LEU A 119 -11.92 11.82 -11.86
N SER A 120 -10.97 12.69 -11.54
CA SER A 120 -11.26 14.07 -11.13
C SER A 120 -11.94 14.86 -12.25
N CYS A 121 -11.51 14.69 -13.50
CA CYS A 121 -12.16 15.30 -14.66
C CYS A 121 -13.57 14.75 -14.96
N LEU A 122 -13.88 13.54 -14.52
CA LEU A 122 -15.21 12.93 -14.66
C LEU A 122 -16.23 13.42 -13.62
N VAL A 123 -15.77 13.99 -12.48
CA VAL A 123 -16.65 14.42 -11.38
C VAL A 123 -17.78 15.35 -11.85
N PRO A 124 -17.53 16.44 -12.62
CA PRO A 124 -18.59 17.35 -13.05
C PRO A 124 -19.66 16.65 -13.89
N LEU A 125 -19.25 15.72 -14.76
CA LEU A 125 -20.17 14.96 -15.60
C LEU A 125 -21.03 14.00 -14.76
N LEU A 126 -20.42 13.29 -13.83
CA LEU A 126 -21.13 12.37 -12.93
C LEU A 126 -22.08 13.09 -11.98
N MET A 127 -21.70 14.25 -11.47
CA MET A 127 -22.62 15.09 -10.70
C MET A 127 -23.88 15.45 -11.49
N GLN A 128 -23.72 15.87 -12.75
CA GLN A 128 -24.87 16.16 -13.64
C GLN A 128 -25.72 14.91 -13.89
N TRP A 129 -25.09 13.75 -14.13
CA TRP A 129 -25.78 12.50 -14.42
C TRP A 129 -26.61 11.97 -13.22
N VAL A 130 -26.01 11.97 -12.02
CA VAL A 130 -26.70 11.58 -10.78
C VAL A 130 -27.92 12.45 -10.52
N CYS A 131 -27.87 13.74 -10.84
CA CYS A 131 -28.98 14.64 -10.69
C CYS A 131 -30.12 14.32 -11.67
N ARG A 132 -29.80 14.04 -12.95
CA ARG A 132 -30.82 13.69 -13.98
C ARG A 132 -31.56 12.39 -13.69
N ILE A 133 -30.85 11.36 -13.25
CA ILE A 133 -31.50 10.05 -12.94
C ILE A 133 -32.54 10.20 -11.83
N ARG A 134 -32.26 11.03 -10.83
CA ARG A 134 -33.17 11.20 -9.70
C ARG A 134 -34.36 12.15 -9.95
N GLU A 135 -34.29 13.00 -10.98
CA GLU A 135 -35.45 13.75 -11.46
C GLU A 135 -36.54 12.82 -12.00
N LEU A 136 -36.16 11.74 -12.66
CA LEU A 136 -37.06 10.70 -13.16
C LEU A 136 -37.72 9.87 -12.02
N GLY A 137 -37.12 9.81 -10.83
CA GLY A 137 -37.65 9.06 -9.67
C GLY A 137 -38.36 9.91 -8.60
N ALA A 138 -38.35 11.24 -8.72
CA ALA A 138 -38.82 12.15 -7.67
C ALA A 138 -40.35 12.38 -7.66
N ALA A 139 -41.11 11.78 -8.58
CA ALA A 139 -42.58 11.92 -8.65
C ALA A 139 -43.36 11.34 -7.45
N SER A 140 -42.69 10.68 -6.49
CA SER A 140 -43.31 10.00 -5.34
C SER A 140 -42.83 10.45 -3.96
N ALA A 141 -42.17 11.64 -3.84
CA ALA A 141 -41.70 12.12 -2.54
C ALA A 141 -42.87 12.73 -1.72
N SER A 142 -43.17 12.11 -0.58
CA SER A 142 -44.11 12.60 0.41
C SER A 142 -43.76 14.03 0.88
N PRO A 143 -44.75 14.93 1.07
CA PRO A 143 -44.54 16.33 1.47
C PRO A 143 -44.17 16.42 2.96
N SER A 144 -43.01 15.91 3.35
CA SER A 144 -42.47 16.11 4.70
C SER A 144 -41.46 17.27 4.70
N LEU A 145 -41.43 18.04 5.77
CA LEU A 145 -40.50 19.16 5.94
C LEU A 145 -39.03 18.75 5.78
N GLY A 146 -38.67 17.55 6.25
CA GLY A 146 -37.35 16.97 6.05
C GLY A 146 -37.07 16.54 4.59
N GLY A 147 -38.13 16.25 3.82
CA GLY A 147 -38.05 16.02 2.37
C GLY A 147 -37.71 17.28 1.61
N ALA A 148 -38.33 18.39 1.97
CA ALA A 148 -38.06 19.70 1.36
C ALA A 148 -36.60 20.17 1.59
N ILE A 149 -36.08 20.03 2.82
CA ILE A 149 -34.68 20.41 3.13
C ILE A 149 -33.70 19.57 2.30
N ARG A 150 -33.91 18.24 2.20
CA ARG A 150 -33.06 17.35 1.38
C ARG A 150 -33.14 17.70 -0.11
N HIS A 151 -34.33 18.07 -0.60
CA HIS A 151 -34.51 18.46 -1.99
C HIS A 151 -33.76 19.76 -2.30
N ILE A 152 -33.88 20.79 -1.45
CA ILE A 152 -33.16 22.03 -1.60
C ILE A 152 -31.64 21.81 -1.52
N ALA A 153 -31.15 21.06 -0.55
CA ALA A 153 -29.71 20.74 -0.43
C ALA A 153 -29.14 20.10 -1.70
N ARG A 154 -29.89 19.16 -2.28
CA ARG A 154 -29.51 18.49 -3.52
C ARG A 154 -29.49 19.44 -4.71
N GLU A 155 -30.51 20.26 -4.88
CA GLU A 155 -30.59 21.23 -5.97
C GLU A 155 -29.46 22.26 -5.87
N GLN A 156 -29.10 22.67 -4.68
CA GLN A 156 -28.01 23.61 -4.45
C GLN A 156 -26.63 22.98 -4.75
N THR A 157 -26.45 21.69 -4.43
CA THR A 157 -25.22 20.97 -4.82
C THR A 157 -25.02 20.98 -6.34
N THR A 158 -26.10 21.00 -7.12
CA THR A 158 -26.05 21.01 -8.60
C THR A 158 -25.91 22.38 -9.22
N ARG A 159 -26.38 23.44 -8.56
CA ARG A 159 -26.22 24.84 -9.07
C ARG A 159 -24.75 25.29 -9.01
N GLY A 160 -23.98 24.81 -8.05
CA GLY A 160 -22.55 25.13 -7.87
C GLY A 160 -21.60 24.07 -8.45
N ILE A 161 -21.91 23.38 -9.56
CA ILE A 161 -21.15 22.24 -10.09
C ILE A 161 -19.65 22.53 -10.22
N GLY A 162 -19.26 23.69 -10.75
CA GLY A 162 -17.85 24.02 -10.97
C GLY A 162 -17.01 23.98 -9.68
N ARG A 163 -17.50 24.62 -8.62
CA ARG A 163 -16.86 24.70 -7.31
C ARG A 163 -16.94 23.35 -6.57
N ASN A 164 -18.14 22.79 -6.54
CA ASN A 164 -18.42 21.54 -5.83
C ASN A 164 -17.64 20.36 -6.45
N ALA A 165 -17.44 20.37 -7.78
CA ALA A 165 -16.65 19.36 -8.46
C ALA A 165 -15.17 19.37 -8.04
N VAL A 166 -14.56 20.53 -7.84
CA VAL A 166 -13.18 20.64 -7.34
C VAL A 166 -13.06 20.01 -5.95
N THR A 167 -14.03 20.30 -5.07
CA THR A 167 -14.04 19.71 -3.72
C THR A 167 -14.26 18.22 -3.72
N VAL A 168 -15.24 17.73 -4.50
CA VAL A 168 -15.49 16.31 -4.65
C VAL A 168 -14.27 15.61 -5.26
N SER A 169 -13.59 16.23 -6.22
CA SER A 169 -12.35 15.69 -6.82
C SER A 169 -11.22 15.57 -5.79
N ALA A 170 -11.00 16.61 -4.97
CA ALA A 170 -9.98 16.55 -3.93
C ALA A 170 -10.30 15.46 -2.88
N PHE A 171 -11.56 15.36 -2.49
CA PHE A 171 -12.02 14.35 -1.54
C PHE A 171 -11.93 12.92 -2.14
N LEU A 172 -12.34 12.76 -3.41
CA LEU A 172 -12.19 11.51 -4.18
C LEU A 172 -10.74 11.05 -4.20
N VAL A 173 -9.80 11.94 -4.55
CA VAL A 173 -8.36 11.61 -4.62
C VAL A 173 -7.85 11.15 -3.26
N GLY A 174 -8.20 11.87 -2.18
CA GLY A 174 -7.83 11.46 -0.82
C GLY A 174 -8.35 10.08 -0.44
N VAL A 175 -9.64 9.81 -0.69
CA VAL A 175 -10.25 8.50 -0.43
C VAL A 175 -9.68 7.42 -1.34
N ALA A 176 -9.43 7.72 -2.63
CA ALA A 176 -8.86 6.75 -3.56
C ALA A 176 -7.43 6.33 -3.18
N ILE A 177 -6.59 7.29 -2.77
CA ILE A 177 -5.24 6.98 -2.28
C ILE A 177 -5.33 6.13 -1.01
N MET A 178 -6.17 6.52 -0.04
CA MET A 178 -6.35 5.78 1.20
C MET A 178 -6.78 4.33 0.94
N VAL A 179 -7.83 4.12 0.13
CA VAL A 179 -8.33 2.78 -0.21
C VAL A 179 -7.27 1.99 -0.99
N GLY A 180 -6.65 2.61 -2.00
CA GLY A 180 -5.66 1.95 -2.85
C GLY A 180 -4.47 1.44 -2.08
N VAL A 181 -3.93 2.28 -1.21
CA VAL A 181 -2.75 1.94 -0.38
C VAL A 181 -3.12 0.97 0.74
N MET A 182 -4.26 1.16 1.43
CA MET A 182 -4.72 0.21 2.45
C MET A 182 -4.97 -1.19 1.88
N VAL A 183 -5.60 -1.30 0.71
CA VAL A 183 -5.81 -2.60 0.04
C VAL A 183 -4.46 -3.22 -0.33
N MET A 184 -3.51 -2.44 -0.81
CA MET A 184 -2.15 -2.92 -1.11
C MET A 184 -1.45 -3.43 0.17
N ILE A 185 -1.43 -2.65 1.24
CA ILE A 185 -0.78 -3.02 2.51
C ILE A 185 -1.41 -4.29 3.09
N ARG A 186 -2.75 -4.35 3.10
CA ARG A 186 -3.47 -5.52 3.61
C ARG A 186 -3.19 -6.77 2.77
N SER A 187 -3.24 -6.65 1.45
CA SER A 187 -2.91 -7.75 0.53
C SER A 187 -1.48 -8.24 0.72
N PHE A 188 -0.53 -7.31 0.91
CA PHE A 188 0.86 -7.68 1.17
C PHE A 188 1.02 -8.37 2.52
N ARG A 189 0.38 -7.85 3.58
CA ARG A 189 0.38 -8.49 4.90
C ARG A 189 -0.18 -9.91 4.85
N ASP A 190 -1.35 -10.09 4.26
CA ASP A 190 -2.00 -11.40 4.13
C ASP A 190 -1.12 -12.37 3.32
N THR A 191 -0.42 -11.85 2.29
CA THR A 191 0.52 -12.62 1.48
C THR A 191 1.74 -13.07 2.30
N VAL A 192 2.32 -12.17 3.10
CA VAL A 192 3.47 -12.48 3.97
C VAL A 192 3.07 -13.46 5.07
N GLU A 193 1.90 -13.29 5.69
CA GLU A 193 1.37 -14.22 6.68
C GLU A 193 1.17 -15.61 6.09
N MET A 194 0.54 -15.72 4.93
CA MET A 194 0.36 -16.98 4.22
C MET A 194 1.72 -17.64 3.87
N TRP A 195 2.68 -16.85 3.41
CA TRP A 195 4.02 -17.35 3.09
C TRP A 195 4.74 -17.88 4.34
N ILE A 196 4.70 -17.18 5.48
CA ILE A 196 5.27 -17.63 6.75
C ILE A 196 4.62 -18.96 7.17
N ASP A 197 3.29 -19.04 7.14
CA ASP A 197 2.52 -20.21 7.58
C ASP A 197 2.83 -21.46 6.76
N GLN A 198 3.25 -21.31 5.51
CA GLN A 198 3.55 -22.43 4.63
C GLN A 198 5.04 -22.78 4.55
N THR A 199 5.92 -21.78 4.63
CA THR A 199 7.36 -21.96 4.40
C THR A 199 8.13 -22.16 5.71
N VAL A 200 7.68 -21.53 6.81
CA VAL A 200 8.36 -21.60 8.12
C VAL A 200 7.55 -22.48 9.07
N MET A 201 7.65 -23.80 8.88
CA MET A 201 6.90 -24.79 9.67
C MET A 201 7.70 -25.35 10.86
N ALA A 202 8.99 -25.01 10.98
CA ALA A 202 9.82 -25.44 12.11
C ALA A 202 9.38 -24.77 13.41
N ASP A 203 9.38 -25.51 14.52
CA ASP A 203 8.97 -25.00 15.84
C ASP A 203 10.00 -24.05 16.42
N PHE A 204 11.30 -24.35 16.20
CA PHE A 204 12.41 -23.50 16.59
C PHE A 204 13.39 -23.27 15.45
N ILE A 205 14.10 -22.17 15.51
CA ILE A 205 15.23 -21.84 14.65
C ILE A 205 16.44 -21.58 15.55
N VAL A 206 17.48 -22.39 15.39
CA VAL A 206 18.76 -22.19 16.04
C VAL A 206 19.68 -21.45 15.07
N ALA A 207 20.11 -20.26 15.46
CA ALA A 207 20.85 -19.33 14.63
C ALA A 207 22.06 -18.73 15.38
N PRO A 208 23.07 -18.19 14.69
CA PRO A 208 24.15 -17.44 15.32
C PRO A 208 23.61 -16.24 16.15
N ALA A 209 24.37 -15.83 17.17
CA ALA A 209 24.06 -14.64 17.94
C ALA A 209 23.91 -13.42 16.99
N GLY A 210 22.84 -12.65 17.19
CA GLY A 210 22.56 -11.48 16.34
C GLY A 210 21.82 -11.77 15.02
N TRP A 211 21.49 -13.05 14.73
CA TRP A 211 20.73 -13.40 13.52
C TRP A 211 19.38 -12.65 13.34
N PRO A 212 18.62 -12.26 14.38
CA PRO A 212 17.46 -11.40 14.22
C PRO A 212 17.78 -10.05 13.56
N HIS A 213 19.01 -9.56 13.68
CA HIS A 213 19.49 -8.37 12.94
C HIS A 213 19.80 -8.68 11.48
N VAL A 214 20.11 -9.94 11.14
CA VAL A 214 20.36 -10.41 9.77
C VAL A 214 19.06 -10.49 8.97
N VAL A 215 17.96 -10.88 9.58
CA VAL A 215 16.60 -10.80 8.97
C VAL A 215 16.24 -9.37 8.54
N ARG A 216 16.92 -8.36 9.09
CA ARG A 216 16.80 -6.94 8.74
C ARG A 216 17.69 -6.50 7.56
N GLY A 217 18.25 -7.43 6.77
CA GLY A 217 19.03 -7.12 5.57
C GLY A 217 20.55 -7.18 5.74
N GLY A 218 21.05 -7.58 6.91
CA GLY A 218 22.48 -7.85 7.12
C GLY A 218 22.85 -9.24 6.60
N SER A 219 24.00 -9.38 5.96
CA SER A 219 24.58 -10.69 5.66
C SER A 219 25.31 -11.22 6.88
N SER A 220 24.86 -12.33 7.47
CA SER A 220 25.67 -13.05 8.46
C SER A 220 26.73 -13.87 7.73
N SER A 221 27.97 -13.45 7.87
CA SER A 221 29.11 -14.26 7.42
C SER A 221 29.42 -15.44 8.36
N GLN A 222 28.77 -15.50 9.52
CA GLN A 222 29.01 -16.54 10.52
C GLN A 222 28.16 -17.78 10.22
N ALA A 223 28.85 -18.89 9.90
CA ALA A 223 28.23 -20.19 9.76
C ALA A 223 28.37 -20.97 11.07
N LEU A 224 27.32 -21.68 11.45
CA LEU A 224 27.37 -22.69 12.51
C LEU A 224 28.01 -23.99 11.94
N PRO A 225 28.75 -24.73 12.77
CA PRO A 225 29.32 -26.02 12.32
C PRO A 225 28.21 -27.03 11.97
N GLY A 226 28.34 -27.72 10.82
CA GLY A 226 27.38 -28.74 10.40
C GLY A 226 27.22 -29.89 11.40
N SER A 227 28.26 -30.17 12.19
CA SER A 227 28.24 -31.16 13.26
C SER A 227 27.19 -30.91 14.35
N TRP A 228 26.69 -29.67 14.46
CA TRP A 228 25.60 -29.34 15.40
C TRP A 228 24.28 -30.00 15.02
N ARG A 229 24.08 -30.35 13.75
CA ARG A 229 22.89 -31.09 13.29
C ARG A 229 22.69 -32.38 14.12
N THR A 230 23.75 -33.19 14.26
CA THR A 230 23.69 -34.46 15.01
C THR A 230 23.42 -34.25 16.49
N ARG A 231 24.01 -33.20 17.09
CA ARG A 231 23.76 -32.86 18.51
C ARG A 231 22.33 -32.44 18.74
N LEU A 232 21.82 -31.51 17.92
CA LEU A 232 20.44 -31.03 18.01
C LEU A 232 19.43 -32.14 17.76
N ALA A 233 19.72 -33.08 16.83
CA ALA A 233 18.88 -34.23 16.56
C ALA A 233 18.87 -35.23 17.73
N GLY A 234 19.90 -35.22 18.58
CA GLY A 234 19.96 -36.04 19.81
C GLY A 234 19.34 -35.38 21.03
N ALA A 235 18.89 -34.14 20.94
CA ALA A 235 18.22 -33.45 22.06
C ALA A 235 16.83 -34.03 22.33
N THR A 236 16.45 -34.05 23.61
CA THR A 236 15.14 -34.58 24.03
C THR A 236 14.00 -33.81 23.35
N HIS A 237 13.00 -34.54 22.87
CA HIS A 237 11.81 -34.01 22.19
C HIS A 237 12.02 -33.43 20.78
N VAL A 238 13.18 -33.64 20.17
CA VAL A 238 13.46 -33.22 18.79
C VAL A 238 13.11 -34.35 17.82
N SER A 239 12.17 -34.09 16.90
CA SER A 239 11.75 -35.04 15.87
C SER A 239 12.60 -34.99 14.59
N ALA A 240 13.10 -33.80 14.25
CA ALA A 240 13.94 -33.58 13.06
C ALA A 240 14.69 -32.26 13.12
N VAL A 241 15.85 -32.21 12.42
CA VAL A 241 16.65 -30.98 12.29
C VAL A 241 17.07 -30.83 10.82
N ASP A 242 16.67 -29.70 10.22
CA ASP A 242 17.10 -29.30 8.88
C ASP A 242 18.41 -28.49 8.96
N ALA A 243 19.16 -28.45 7.90
CA ALA A 243 20.39 -27.67 7.77
C ALA A 243 20.23 -26.66 6.63
N TYR A 244 19.92 -25.43 6.97
CA TYR A 244 19.73 -24.35 6.01
C TYR A 244 21.02 -23.54 5.87
N ARG A 245 21.55 -23.46 4.66
CA ARG A 245 22.73 -22.66 4.31
C ARG A 245 22.34 -21.63 3.26
N ASP A 246 22.63 -20.39 3.52
CA ASP A 246 22.43 -19.26 2.62
C ASP A 246 23.79 -18.64 2.30
N VAL A 247 24.14 -18.59 1.02
CA VAL A 247 25.36 -17.95 0.53
C VAL A 247 25.02 -17.03 -0.64
N ARG A 248 25.73 -15.94 -0.75
CA ARG A 248 25.59 -15.06 -1.91
C ARG A 248 26.49 -15.51 -3.05
N ILE A 249 25.89 -15.68 -4.21
CA ILE A 249 26.59 -15.94 -5.48
C ILE A 249 26.33 -14.80 -6.44
N GLU A 250 27.24 -14.57 -7.35
CA GLU A 250 27.05 -13.60 -8.44
C GLU A 250 26.57 -14.35 -9.69
N LEU A 251 25.44 -13.89 -10.23
CA LEU A 251 24.87 -14.46 -11.44
C LEU A 251 24.44 -13.30 -12.37
N GLU A 252 24.95 -13.26 -13.58
CA GLU A 252 24.75 -12.16 -14.55
C GLU A 252 25.02 -10.76 -13.95
N GLY A 253 26.09 -10.63 -13.12
CA GLY A 253 26.48 -9.36 -12.49
C GLY A 253 25.57 -8.91 -11.34
N ARG A 254 24.74 -9.82 -10.80
CA ARG A 254 23.84 -9.53 -9.66
C ARG A 254 24.08 -10.50 -8.51
N PRO A 255 24.05 -10.01 -7.27
CA PRO A 255 24.11 -10.87 -6.10
C PRO A 255 22.76 -11.57 -5.90
N ILE A 256 22.75 -12.91 -5.93
CA ILE A 256 21.59 -13.77 -5.71
C ILE A 256 21.88 -14.69 -4.52
N ALA A 257 20.88 -14.95 -3.69
CA ALA A 257 21.00 -15.91 -2.60
C ALA A 257 20.94 -17.34 -3.16
N LEU A 258 21.99 -18.13 -2.93
CA LEU A 258 21.97 -19.58 -3.13
C LEU A 258 21.69 -20.24 -1.78
N VAL A 259 20.56 -20.90 -1.71
CA VAL A 259 20.11 -21.63 -0.52
C VAL A 259 20.29 -23.12 -0.74
N SER A 260 20.92 -23.77 0.21
CA SER A 260 20.93 -25.22 0.29
C SER A 260 20.24 -25.70 1.56
N ARG A 261 19.44 -26.74 1.43
CA ARG A 261 18.76 -27.38 2.56
C ARG A 261 18.42 -28.83 2.26
N ASP A 262 18.04 -29.56 3.29
CA ASP A 262 17.53 -30.93 3.14
C ASP A 262 16.12 -30.89 2.54
N LEU A 263 16.05 -30.97 1.20
CA LEU A 263 14.78 -30.85 0.49
C LEU A 263 13.84 -32.04 0.72
N ALA A 264 14.38 -33.22 1.05
CA ALA A 264 13.56 -34.37 1.40
C ALA A 264 12.82 -34.14 2.73
N LEU A 265 13.55 -33.66 3.75
CA LEU A 265 12.97 -33.32 5.03
C LEU A 265 11.95 -32.15 4.87
N HIS A 266 12.32 -31.16 4.07
CA HIS A 266 11.44 -30.01 3.81
C HIS A 266 10.16 -30.43 3.10
N ALA A 267 10.24 -31.30 2.09
CA ALA A 267 9.06 -31.82 1.38
C ALA A 267 8.10 -32.59 2.30
N ALA A 268 8.65 -33.29 3.32
CA ALA A 268 7.84 -34.03 4.29
C ALA A 268 7.12 -33.13 5.32
N ARG A 269 7.68 -31.95 5.64
CA ARG A 269 7.25 -31.10 6.76
C ARG A 269 6.68 -29.74 6.35
N SER A 270 7.01 -29.26 5.14
CA SER A 270 6.71 -27.91 4.68
C SER A 270 6.36 -27.89 3.20
N ARG A 271 5.95 -26.73 2.69
CA ARG A 271 5.61 -26.57 1.27
C ARG A 271 6.14 -25.23 0.76
N TYR A 272 6.57 -25.21 -0.50
CA TYR A 272 6.74 -23.97 -1.24
C TYR A 272 5.46 -23.65 -2.03
N LEU A 273 5.11 -22.38 -2.09
CA LEU A 273 4.07 -21.87 -2.99
C LEU A 273 4.67 -21.73 -4.39
N PHE A 274 4.43 -22.69 -5.26
CA PHE A 274 4.88 -22.62 -6.65
C PHE A 274 3.89 -21.84 -7.51
N LEU A 275 4.40 -21.14 -8.53
CA LEU A 275 3.56 -20.50 -9.55
C LEU A 275 2.77 -21.53 -10.34
N GLU A 276 3.42 -22.65 -10.65
CA GLU A 276 2.87 -23.74 -11.46
C GLU A 276 3.39 -25.10 -10.98
N GLY A 277 2.54 -26.09 -10.98
CA GLY A 277 2.87 -27.47 -10.67
C GLY A 277 2.59 -27.88 -9.22
N ASP A 278 2.69 -29.19 -8.96
CA ASP A 278 2.49 -29.74 -7.63
C ASP A 278 3.76 -29.62 -6.78
N SER A 279 3.62 -29.03 -5.59
CA SER A 279 4.72 -28.78 -4.66
C SER A 279 5.44 -30.06 -4.25
N ALA A 280 4.70 -31.13 -3.97
CA ALA A 280 5.29 -32.39 -3.52
C ALA A 280 6.13 -33.04 -4.62
N ALA A 281 5.62 -33.09 -5.86
CA ALA A 281 6.32 -33.64 -7.00
C ALA A 281 7.60 -32.86 -7.34
N ILE A 282 7.54 -31.51 -7.31
CA ILE A 282 8.69 -30.66 -7.58
C ILE A 282 9.77 -30.85 -6.50
N LEU A 283 9.39 -30.84 -5.23
CA LEU A 283 10.32 -30.97 -4.11
C LEU A 283 10.96 -32.38 -4.07
N THR A 284 10.23 -33.45 -4.40
CA THR A 284 10.77 -34.81 -4.48
C THR A 284 11.86 -34.89 -5.54
N ARG A 285 11.65 -34.30 -6.71
CA ARG A 285 12.67 -34.28 -7.78
C ARG A 285 13.87 -33.40 -7.39
N ALA A 286 13.63 -32.27 -6.76
CA ALA A 286 14.70 -31.40 -6.28
C ALA A 286 15.52 -32.06 -5.18
N ALA A 287 14.92 -32.85 -4.28
CA ALA A 287 15.57 -33.64 -3.26
C ALA A 287 16.42 -34.77 -3.84
N ALA A 288 16.01 -35.33 -5.00
CA ALA A 288 16.82 -36.28 -5.75
C ALA A 288 18.03 -35.63 -6.47
N GLY A 289 18.20 -34.33 -6.38
CA GLY A 289 19.27 -33.58 -7.04
C GLY A 289 19.06 -33.38 -8.54
N GLU A 290 17.84 -33.61 -9.06
CA GLU A 290 17.53 -33.49 -10.49
C GLU A 290 17.56 -32.06 -11.02
N GLY A 291 17.56 -31.03 -10.17
CA GLY A 291 17.54 -29.64 -10.59
C GLY A 291 17.42 -28.64 -9.44
N ALA A 292 17.21 -27.40 -9.79
CA ALA A 292 17.02 -26.28 -8.86
C ALA A 292 15.58 -25.75 -8.88
N ILE A 293 15.16 -25.13 -7.78
CA ILE A 293 13.94 -24.33 -7.72
C ILE A 293 14.31 -22.85 -7.53
N LEU A 294 13.58 -21.95 -8.19
CA LEU A 294 13.90 -20.52 -8.24
C LEU A 294 12.79 -19.70 -7.62
N SER A 295 13.14 -18.60 -6.96
CA SER A 295 12.14 -17.58 -6.63
C SER A 295 11.64 -16.85 -7.88
N GLU A 296 10.42 -16.33 -7.83
CA GLU A 296 9.81 -15.53 -8.92
C GLU A 296 10.73 -14.37 -9.35
N VAL A 297 11.39 -13.73 -8.39
CA VAL A 297 12.32 -12.61 -8.64
C VAL A 297 13.47 -13.04 -9.54
N VAL A 298 14.13 -14.15 -9.22
CA VAL A 298 15.24 -14.71 -10.04
C VAL A 298 14.73 -15.12 -11.42
N ALA A 299 13.60 -15.81 -11.48
CA ALA A 299 13.03 -16.27 -12.74
C ALA A 299 12.70 -15.11 -13.68
N ASN A 300 12.12 -14.02 -13.14
CA ASN A 300 11.82 -12.81 -13.89
C ASN A 300 13.09 -12.06 -14.35
N HIS A 301 14.14 -11.99 -13.51
CA HIS A 301 15.38 -11.30 -13.85
C HIS A 301 16.19 -12.03 -14.93
N LEU A 302 16.27 -13.34 -14.85
CA LEU A 302 17.01 -14.19 -15.81
C LEU A 302 16.17 -14.58 -17.04
N HIS A 303 14.89 -14.17 -17.07
CA HIS A 303 13.93 -14.56 -18.11
C HIS A 303 13.83 -16.09 -18.31
N VAL A 304 13.95 -16.86 -17.22
CA VAL A 304 13.85 -18.31 -17.22
C VAL A 304 12.48 -18.78 -16.70
N ILE A 305 12.03 -19.88 -17.27
CA ILE A 305 10.77 -20.53 -16.90
C ILE A 305 11.06 -21.97 -16.45
N ARG A 306 10.06 -22.65 -15.93
CA ARG A 306 10.13 -24.07 -15.60
C ARG A 306 10.60 -24.88 -16.81
N GLY A 307 11.62 -25.73 -16.63
CA GLY A 307 12.25 -26.54 -17.68
C GLY A 307 13.46 -25.89 -18.36
N SER A 308 13.71 -24.59 -18.14
CA SER A 308 14.92 -23.91 -18.62
C SER A 308 16.16 -24.48 -17.95
N GLN A 309 17.32 -24.36 -18.60
CA GLN A 309 18.62 -24.71 -18.00
C GLN A 309 19.18 -23.47 -17.29
N LEU A 310 19.64 -23.65 -16.06
CA LEU A 310 20.30 -22.64 -15.24
C LEU A 310 21.76 -22.99 -15.07
N SER A 311 22.69 -22.16 -15.55
CA SER A 311 24.12 -22.31 -15.33
C SER A 311 24.55 -21.57 -14.08
N ILE A 312 25.23 -22.25 -13.16
CA ILE A 312 25.73 -21.70 -11.90
C ILE A 312 27.24 -21.92 -11.87
N SER A 313 28.00 -20.86 -11.59
CA SER A 313 29.44 -20.97 -11.35
C SER A 313 29.69 -21.52 -9.94
N THR A 314 30.42 -22.60 -9.86
CA THR A 314 30.75 -23.27 -8.60
C THR A 314 32.28 -23.43 -8.46
N PRO A 315 32.80 -23.67 -7.25
CA PRO A 315 34.25 -23.92 -7.06
C PRO A 315 34.80 -25.12 -7.87
N VAL A 316 33.93 -26.08 -8.25
CA VAL A 316 34.30 -27.24 -9.07
C VAL A 316 33.99 -27.04 -10.55
N GLY A 317 33.77 -25.78 -10.99
CA GLY A 317 33.46 -25.41 -12.37
C GLY A 317 31.99 -25.06 -12.58
N GLU A 318 31.67 -24.71 -13.82
CA GLU A 318 30.31 -24.37 -14.20
C GLU A 318 29.38 -25.58 -14.20
N LYS A 319 28.23 -25.47 -13.59
CA LYS A 319 27.22 -26.52 -13.49
C LYS A 319 25.90 -26.04 -14.08
N SER A 320 25.27 -26.88 -14.88
CA SER A 320 23.96 -26.62 -15.45
C SER A 320 22.91 -27.50 -14.78
N LEU A 321 21.82 -26.90 -14.34
CA LEU A 321 20.69 -27.56 -13.68
C LEU A 321 19.37 -27.15 -14.35
N PRO A 322 18.45 -28.10 -14.56
CA PRO A 322 17.10 -27.74 -14.99
C PRO A 322 16.34 -27.03 -13.86
N VAL A 323 15.56 -26.01 -14.23
CA VAL A 323 14.62 -25.33 -13.35
C VAL A 323 13.40 -26.22 -13.17
N LEU A 324 13.21 -26.80 -12.00
CA LEU A 324 12.10 -27.71 -11.69
C LEU A 324 10.81 -26.96 -11.38
N GLY A 325 10.91 -25.76 -10.81
CA GLY A 325 9.77 -24.93 -10.48
C GLY A 325 10.17 -23.51 -10.06
N VAL A 326 9.21 -22.60 -10.16
CA VAL A 326 9.34 -21.21 -9.70
C VAL A 326 8.38 -21.00 -8.55
N PHE A 327 8.87 -20.49 -7.42
CA PHE A 327 8.09 -20.30 -6.19
C PHE A 327 8.05 -18.84 -5.74
N TYR A 328 7.03 -18.48 -4.96
CA TYR A 328 6.91 -17.18 -4.36
C TYR A 328 7.86 -17.03 -3.16
N ASP A 329 8.66 -15.97 -3.15
CA ASP A 329 9.55 -15.61 -2.05
C ASP A 329 9.43 -14.14 -1.71
N TYR A 330 9.23 -13.84 -0.43
CA TYR A 330 9.03 -12.47 0.07
C TYR A 330 10.12 -12.06 1.07
N ALA A 331 11.10 -12.91 1.32
CA ALA A 331 12.14 -12.67 2.33
C ALA A 331 13.47 -12.17 1.75
N THR A 332 13.69 -12.35 0.44
CA THR A 332 15.02 -12.14 -0.14
C THR A 332 15.00 -11.00 -1.14
N ASP A 333 15.79 -9.97 -0.89
CA ASP A 333 16.10 -8.94 -1.87
C ASP A 333 17.02 -9.53 -2.95
N GLY A 334 16.64 -9.39 -4.22
CA GLY A 334 17.33 -10.02 -5.36
C GLY A 334 16.92 -11.47 -5.65
N GLY A 335 16.14 -12.11 -4.77
CA GLY A 335 15.62 -13.46 -4.94
C GLY A 335 16.61 -14.58 -4.59
N LYS A 336 16.15 -15.85 -4.67
CA LYS A 336 16.96 -17.00 -4.29
C LYS A 336 16.84 -18.18 -5.26
N ILE A 337 17.90 -18.97 -5.30
CA ILE A 337 17.99 -20.27 -5.93
C ILE A 337 18.09 -21.30 -4.81
N VAL A 338 17.30 -22.36 -4.84
CA VAL A 338 17.34 -23.44 -3.83
C VAL A 338 17.75 -24.73 -4.50
N ILE A 339 18.74 -25.37 -3.91
CA ILE A 339 19.25 -26.70 -4.32
C ILE A 339 19.29 -27.63 -3.12
N ASP A 340 19.34 -28.92 -3.37
CA ASP A 340 19.50 -29.91 -2.31
C ASP A 340 20.86 -29.78 -1.60
N ARG A 341 20.88 -30.10 -0.30
CA ARG A 341 22.06 -30.00 0.54
C ARG A 341 23.21 -30.86 0.04
N SER A 342 22.92 -32.05 -0.47
CA SER A 342 23.95 -32.99 -0.99
C SER A 342 24.67 -32.41 -2.21
N LEU A 343 23.96 -31.78 -3.15
CA LEU A 343 24.57 -31.11 -4.29
C LEU A 343 25.47 -29.95 -3.86
N TYR A 344 24.99 -29.13 -2.90
CA TYR A 344 25.76 -28.01 -2.39
C TYR A 344 27.07 -28.49 -1.76
N GLN A 345 27.02 -29.45 -0.84
CA GLN A 345 28.20 -30.00 -0.19
C GLN A 345 29.18 -30.57 -1.20
N HIS A 346 28.67 -31.26 -2.22
CA HIS A 346 29.53 -31.84 -3.27
C HIS A 346 30.24 -30.77 -4.13
N TRP A 347 29.58 -29.64 -4.41
CA TRP A 347 30.14 -28.62 -5.31
C TRP A 347 30.91 -27.52 -4.59
N TRP A 348 30.54 -27.15 -3.37
CA TRP A 348 31.20 -26.09 -2.59
C TRP A 348 32.14 -26.61 -1.53
N ASN A 349 32.09 -27.90 -1.20
CA ASN A 349 32.86 -28.53 -0.10
C ASN A 349 32.69 -27.74 1.23
N ASP A 350 31.49 -27.18 1.47
CA ASP A 350 31.14 -26.36 2.63
C ASP A 350 30.10 -27.11 3.48
N ASP A 351 30.46 -27.43 4.72
CA ASP A 351 29.58 -28.07 5.70
C ASP A 351 28.92 -27.04 6.64
N GLY A 352 29.23 -25.75 6.48
CA GLY A 352 28.65 -24.68 7.26
C GLY A 352 27.11 -24.61 7.15
N VAL A 353 26.46 -24.13 8.18
CA VAL A 353 25.00 -23.96 8.26
C VAL A 353 24.70 -22.56 8.74
N THR A 354 23.79 -21.87 8.07
CA THR A 354 23.36 -20.54 8.48
C THR A 354 22.39 -20.61 9.65
N VAL A 355 21.40 -21.49 9.58
CA VAL A 355 20.44 -21.76 10.65
C VAL A 355 20.02 -23.21 10.64
N PHE A 356 19.64 -23.73 11.81
CA PHE A 356 19.02 -25.04 11.96
C PHE A 356 17.54 -24.88 12.27
N PRO A 357 16.62 -25.10 11.33
CA PRO A 357 15.20 -25.31 11.60
C PRO A 357 15.02 -26.64 12.39
N VAL A 358 14.42 -26.56 13.56
CA VAL A 358 14.21 -27.70 14.47
C VAL A 358 12.73 -27.97 14.61
N TYR A 359 12.34 -29.22 14.43
CA TYR A 359 10.97 -29.71 14.57
C TYR A 359 10.87 -30.53 15.86
N ILE A 360 9.83 -30.29 16.65
CA ILE A 360 9.58 -30.91 17.94
C ILE A 360 8.57 -32.05 17.78
N ASP A 361 8.61 -33.01 18.69
CA ASP A 361 7.62 -34.09 18.76
C ASP A 361 6.22 -33.55 19.05
N PRO A 362 5.18 -34.08 18.40
CA PRO A 362 3.81 -33.62 18.61
C PRO A 362 3.37 -33.71 20.07
N GLY A 363 2.75 -32.66 20.59
CA GLY A 363 2.19 -32.64 21.95
C GLY A 363 3.16 -32.29 23.07
N VAL A 364 4.42 -31.99 22.77
CA VAL A 364 5.40 -31.52 23.77
C VAL A 364 5.25 -30.02 23.98
N ASP A 365 5.41 -29.58 25.25
CA ASP A 365 5.44 -28.16 25.58
C ASP A 365 6.69 -27.48 24.99
N LEU A 366 6.49 -26.38 24.27
CA LEU A 366 7.55 -25.66 23.58
C LEU A 366 8.60 -25.10 24.55
N GLU A 367 8.22 -24.70 25.77
CA GLU A 367 9.19 -24.20 26.74
C GLU A 367 10.09 -25.33 27.28
N GLN A 368 9.56 -26.53 27.47
CA GLN A 368 10.36 -27.70 27.84
C GLN A 368 11.33 -28.09 26.73
N ALA A 369 10.88 -28.13 25.48
CA ALA A 369 11.71 -28.40 24.34
C ALA A 369 12.82 -27.34 24.15
N ARG A 370 12.49 -26.07 24.40
CA ARG A 370 13.45 -24.95 24.35
C ARG A 370 14.54 -25.11 25.42
N ALA A 371 14.16 -25.48 26.64
CA ALA A 371 15.13 -25.73 27.71
C ALA A 371 16.10 -26.87 27.36
N ALA A 372 15.60 -27.99 26.82
CA ALA A 372 16.41 -29.12 26.37
C ALA A 372 17.36 -28.73 25.23
N LEU A 373 16.91 -27.92 24.27
CA LEU A 373 17.77 -27.40 23.20
C LEU A 373 18.87 -26.50 23.75
N LEU A 374 18.56 -25.60 24.70
CA LEU A 374 19.54 -24.70 25.30
C LEU A 374 20.59 -25.48 26.13
N GLU A 375 20.19 -26.52 26.86
CA GLU A 375 21.07 -27.40 27.59
C GLU A 375 22.04 -28.13 26.63
N THR A 376 21.51 -28.72 25.56
CA THR A 376 22.31 -29.38 24.51
C THR A 376 23.32 -28.44 23.86
N LEU A 377 22.97 -27.17 23.69
CA LEU A 377 23.83 -26.15 23.11
C LEU A 377 24.88 -25.64 24.11
N ALA A 378 24.55 -25.55 25.41
CA ALA A 378 25.46 -25.10 26.45
C ALA A 378 26.64 -26.06 26.62
N ASP A 379 26.41 -27.38 26.56
CA ASP A 379 27.47 -28.43 26.62
C ASP A 379 28.42 -28.38 25.43
N GLY A 380 28.01 -27.82 24.30
CA GLY A 380 28.82 -27.75 23.06
C GLY A 380 29.57 -26.43 22.84
N SER A 381 29.23 -25.38 23.54
CA SER A 381 29.74 -24.02 23.28
C SER A 381 30.94 -23.64 24.16
N ARG A 382 32.06 -24.40 24.06
CA ARG A 382 33.37 -23.97 24.57
C ARG A 382 34.04 -22.98 23.59
N GLY A 383 33.40 -21.82 23.40
CA GLY A 383 33.91 -20.76 22.50
C GLY A 383 32.88 -19.65 22.25
N SER A 384 33.28 -18.58 21.63
CA SER A 384 32.62 -17.26 21.53
C SER A 384 31.26 -17.18 20.78
N LEU A 385 30.62 -18.30 20.42
CA LEU A 385 29.37 -18.33 19.66
C LEU A 385 28.25 -18.92 20.52
N LEU A 386 27.55 -18.08 21.27
CA LEU A 386 26.30 -18.48 21.88
C LEU A 386 25.20 -18.41 20.80
N PRO A 387 24.59 -19.55 20.40
CA PRO A 387 23.49 -19.54 19.45
C PRO A 387 22.24 -18.96 20.09
N THR A 388 21.39 -18.37 19.26
CA THR A 388 20.07 -17.92 19.65
C THR A 388 19.04 -18.96 19.23
N VAL A 389 18.14 -19.34 20.14
CA VAL A 389 17.01 -20.23 19.86
C VAL A 389 15.75 -19.38 19.81
N LEU A 390 15.14 -19.28 18.64
CA LEU A 390 13.93 -18.52 18.39
C LEU A 390 12.78 -19.47 18.09
N SER A 391 11.65 -19.28 18.75
CA SER A 391 10.43 -20.01 18.38
C SER A 391 9.83 -19.44 17.08
N ASN A 392 9.04 -20.25 16.38
CA ASN A 392 8.29 -19.80 15.20
C ASN A 392 7.41 -18.58 15.51
N GLY A 393 6.74 -18.61 16.66
CA GLY A 393 5.92 -17.48 17.10
C GLY A 393 6.72 -16.19 17.37
N GLU A 394 7.95 -16.29 17.88
CA GLU A 394 8.85 -15.14 18.06
C GLU A 394 9.29 -14.58 16.71
N LEU A 395 9.72 -15.44 15.79
CA LEU A 395 10.11 -15.04 14.44
C LEU A 395 8.96 -14.39 13.69
N ARG A 396 7.76 -14.99 13.73
CA ARG A 396 6.56 -14.42 13.11
C ARG A 396 6.24 -13.02 13.64
N ARG A 397 6.25 -12.86 14.97
CA ARG A 397 6.01 -11.55 15.61
C ARG A 397 7.05 -10.51 15.19
N GLU A 398 8.31 -10.91 15.06
CA GLU A 398 9.38 -10.00 14.65
C GLU A 398 9.21 -9.56 13.19
N ILE A 399 8.93 -10.49 12.27
CA ILE A 399 8.67 -10.18 10.85
C ILE A 399 7.47 -9.24 10.72
N LEU A 400 6.36 -9.54 11.40
CA LEU A 400 5.16 -8.70 11.34
C LEU A 400 5.37 -7.34 12.02
N ARG A 401 6.19 -7.26 13.08
CA ARG A 401 6.57 -5.98 13.71
C ARG A 401 7.36 -5.09 12.76
N ILE A 402 8.33 -5.66 12.04
CA ILE A 402 9.10 -4.94 11.01
C ILE A 402 8.15 -4.44 9.92
N PHE A 403 7.22 -5.29 9.48
CA PHE A 403 6.20 -4.94 8.50
C PHE A 403 5.35 -3.75 8.98
N ASP A 404 4.72 -3.85 10.16
CA ASP A 404 3.87 -2.80 10.71
C ASP A 404 4.62 -1.48 10.88
N ARG A 405 5.88 -1.53 11.31
CA ARG A 405 6.74 -0.35 11.45
C ARG A 405 7.03 0.31 10.12
N THR A 406 7.29 -0.46 9.07
CA THR A 406 7.55 0.05 7.72
C THR A 406 6.35 0.83 7.18
N PHE A 407 5.13 0.37 7.43
CA PHE A 407 3.92 1.03 6.93
C PHE A 407 3.36 2.12 7.85
N THR A 408 3.90 2.32 9.06
CA THR A 408 3.44 3.38 9.98
C THR A 408 3.50 4.76 9.34
N LEU A 409 4.57 5.08 8.57
CA LEU A 409 4.69 6.34 7.86
C LEU A 409 3.57 6.55 6.83
N THR A 410 3.17 5.49 6.16
CA THR A 410 2.09 5.53 5.16
C THR A 410 0.75 5.90 5.80
N TYR A 411 0.42 5.34 6.96
CA TYR A 411 -0.79 5.71 7.71
C TYR A 411 -0.81 7.18 8.14
N VAL A 412 0.37 7.74 8.48
CA VAL A 412 0.48 9.17 8.78
C VAL A 412 0.20 10.03 7.55
N LEU A 413 0.74 9.65 6.39
CA LEU A 413 0.48 10.35 5.13
C LEU A 413 -1.00 10.28 4.73
N GLU A 414 -1.65 9.14 4.92
CA GLU A 414 -3.09 8.98 4.71
C GLU A 414 -3.93 9.88 5.62
N ALA A 415 -3.58 9.98 6.90
CA ALA A 415 -4.24 10.89 7.83
C ALA A 415 -4.10 12.35 7.39
N ILE A 416 -2.93 12.76 6.91
CA ILE A 416 -2.71 14.10 6.35
C ILE A 416 -3.58 14.33 5.11
N ALA A 417 -3.69 13.35 4.20
CA ALA A 417 -4.53 13.45 3.01
C ALA A 417 -6.02 13.65 3.36
N ILE A 418 -6.53 12.94 4.38
CA ILE A 418 -7.89 13.11 4.88
C ILE A 418 -8.08 14.54 5.44
N ILE A 419 -7.14 15.04 6.24
CA ILE A 419 -7.21 16.39 6.80
C ILE A 419 -7.27 17.43 5.68
N ILE A 420 -6.43 17.31 4.64
CA ILE A 420 -6.45 18.22 3.49
C ILE A 420 -7.79 18.15 2.75
N ALA A 421 -8.33 16.95 2.56
CA ALA A 421 -9.64 16.77 1.94
C ALA A 421 -10.77 17.40 2.76
N MET A 422 -10.75 17.27 4.09
CA MET A 422 -11.69 17.94 5.00
C MET A 422 -11.59 19.46 4.91
N LEU A 423 -10.39 20.02 4.86
CA LEU A 423 -10.18 21.47 4.69
C LEU A 423 -10.76 21.96 3.36
N GLY A 424 -10.65 21.15 2.30
CA GLY A 424 -11.31 21.44 1.02
C GLY A 424 -12.83 21.56 1.14
N ILE A 425 -13.47 20.62 1.85
CA ILE A 425 -14.92 20.65 2.11
C ILE A 425 -15.29 21.88 2.94
N ILE A 426 -14.56 22.17 4.02
CA ILE A 426 -14.79 23.34 4.88
C ILE A 426 -14.74 24.61 4.04
N ASN A 427 -13.68 24.80 3.26
CA ASN A 427 -13.50 25.99 2.42
C ASN A 427 -14.64 26.17 1.41
N THR A 428 -15.06 25.09 0.74
CA THR A 428 -16.16 25.14 -0.22
C THR A 428 -17.49 25.48 0.44
N LEU A 429 -17.80 24.90 1.59
CA LEU A 429 -19.05 25.17 2.30
C LEU A 429 -19.07 26.59 2.88
N VAL A 430 -17.95 27.08 3.41
CA VAL A 430 -17.84 28.47 3.88
C VAL A 430 -18.10 29.44 2.73
N THR A 431 -17.45 29.25 1.60
CA THR A 431 -17.67 30.06 0.40
C THR A 431 -19.13 29.98 -0.07
N SER A 432 -19.71 28.77 -0.11
CA SER A 432 -21.13 28.57 -0.45
C SER A 432 -22.07 29.34 0.48
N VAL A 433 -21.81 29.32 1.78
CA VAL A 433 -22.62 30.10 2.77
C VAL A 433 -22.49 31.59 2.56
N VAL A 434 -21.27 32.09 2.31
CA VAL A 434 -21.03 33.53 2.07
C VAL A 434 -21.75 34.03 0.82
N GLU A 435 -21.62 33.29 -0.30
CA GLU A 435 -22.25 33.66 -1.57
C GLU A 435 -23.79 33.66 -1.50
N ARG A 436 -24.37 32.79 -0.66
CA ARG A 436 -25.83 32.61 -0.54
C ARG A 436 -26.43 33.24 0.73
N ARG A 437 -25.73 34.20 1.34
CA ARG A 437 -26.20 34.85 2.58
C ARG A 437 -27.63 35.40 2.45
N ARG A 438 -27.95 36.03 1.32
CA ARG A 438 -29.27 36.60 1.05
C ARG A 438 -30.36 35.53 0.94
N GLU A 439 -30.09 34.42 0.24
CA GLU A 439 -31.04 33.30 0.12
C GLU A 439 -31.30 32.66 1.49
N LEU A 440 -30.26 32.45 2.29
CA LEU A 440 -30.37 31.89 3.63
C LEU A 440 -31.14 32.84 4.58
N ALA A 441 -30.90 34.15 4.48
CA ALA A 441 -31.64 35.15 5.23
C ALA A 441 -33.12 35.19 4.81
N THR A 442 -33.43 35.07 3.51
CA THR A 442 -34.81 34.97 3.00
C THR A 442 -35.52 33.73 3.54
N LEU A 443 -34.87 32.57 3.56
CA LEU A 443 -35.43 31.34 4.14
C LEU A 443 -35.72 31.53 5.64
N GLN A 444 -34.85 32.20 6.38
CA GLN A 444 -35.11 32.54 7.79
C GLN A 444 -36.28 33.51 7.97
N ALA A 445 -36.39 34.53 7.11
CA ALA A 445 -37.50 35.47 7.13
C ALA A 445 -38.85 34.78 6.83
N LEU A 446 -38.83 33.73 5.99
CA LEU A 446 -39.99 32.87 5.70
C LEU A 446 -40.31 31.86 6.82
N GLY A 447 -39.56 31.90 7.93
CA GLY A 447 -39.83 31.06 9.11
C GLY A 447 -38.97 29.83 9.26
N SER A 448 -37.92 29.63 8.45
CA SER A 448 -36.99 28.52 8.64
C SER A 448 -36.19 28.67 9.94
N SER A 449 -36.17 27.63 10.76
CA SER A 449 -35.40 27.62 12.01
C SER A 449 -33.89 27.52 11.75
N ARG A 450 -33.08 27.96 12.73
CA ARG A 450 -31.61 27.80 12.68
C ARG A 450 -31.17 26.35 12.50
N GLY A 451 -31.90 25.42 13.12
CA GLY A 451 -31.62 23.96 12.97
C GLY A 451 -31.86 23.45 11.55
N GLN A 452 -32.87 24.00 10.86
CA GLN A 452 -33.19 23.66 9.47
C GLN A 452 -32.09 24.12 8.51
N ILE A 453 -31.57 25.34 8.71
CA ILE A 453 -30.44 25.84 7.90
C ILE A 453 -29.17 25.05 8.18
N THR A 454 -28.89 24.74 9.46
CA THR A 454 -27.76 23.84 9.80
C THR A 454 -27.92 22.49 9.15
N ALA A 455 -29.12 21.89 9.17
CA ALA A 455 -29.39 20.61 8.50
C ALA A 455 -29.22 20.69 6.97
N LEU A 456 -29.62 21.82 6.35
CA LEU A 456 -29.44 22.07 4.91
C LEU A 456 -27.96 21.95 4.50
N ILE A 457 -27.07 22.67 5.20
CA ILE A 457 -25.62 22.65 4.91
C ILE A 457 -25.00 21.31 5.25
N LEU A 458 -25.45 20.62 6.31
CA LEU A 458 -24.99 19.26 6.62
C LEU A 458 -25.40 18.24 5.55
N TRP A 459 -26.60 18.36 4.97
CA TRP A 459 -27.00 17.55 3.84
C TRP A 459 -26.16 17.82 2.59
N GLU A 460 -25.80 19.08 2.34
CA GLU A 460 -24.89 19.46 1.25
C GLU A 460 -23.52 18.81 1.45
N ALA A 461 -22.93 18.92 2.66
CA ALA A 461 -21.70 18.21 3.03
C ALA A 461 -21.81 16.70 2.83
N GLY A 462 -22.93 16.09 3.27
CA GLY A 462 -23.20 14.67 3.12
C GLY A 462 -23.27 14.21 1.66
N TYR A 463 -23.88 15.01 0.78
CA TYR A 463 -23.92 14.71 -0.66
C TYR A 463 -22.54 14.80 -1.32
N LEU A 464 -21.76 15.83 -1.00
CA LEU A 464 -20.38 15.97 -1.51
C LEU A 464 -19.51 14.82 -1.02
N GLY A 465 -19.60 14.47 0.28
CA GLY A 465 -18.89 13.36 0.88
C GLY A 465 -19.30 12.01 0.30
N LEU A 466 -20.59 11.76 0.10
CA LEU A 466 -21.09 10.50 -0.47
C LEU A 466 -20.58 10.30 -1.91
N LEU A 467 -20.68 11.33 -2.75
CA LEU A 467 -20.19 11.28 -4.13
C LEU A 467 -18.68 11.05 -4.17
N GLY A 468 -17.93 11.83 -3.38
CA GLY A 468 -16.47 11.67 -3.31
C GLY A 468 -16.04 10.31 -2.77
N THR A 469 -16.73 9.79 -1.73
CA THR A 469 -16.47 8.46 -1.18
C THR A 469 -16.78 7.37 -2.20
N ALA A 470 -17.94 7.41 -2.85
CA ALA A 470 -18.33 6.37 -3.82
C ALA A 470 -17.34 6.31 -5.00
N MET A 471 -16.99 7.46 -5.55
CA MET A 471 -16.00 7.55 -6.62
C MET A 471 -14.59 7.21 -6.13
N GLY A 472 -14.25 7.62 -4.90
CA GLY A 472 -12.98 7.31 -4.26
C GLY A 472 -12.77 5.82 -4.01
N LEU A 473 -13.84 5.10 -3.62
CA LEU A 473 -13.79 3.64 -3.48
C LEU A 473 -13.49 2.96 -4.83
N VAL A 474 -14.21 3.34 -5.89
CA VAL A 474 -13.98 2.79 -7.23
C VAL A 474 -12.58 3.12 -7.73
N GLY A 475 -12.17 4.37 -7.60
CA GLY A 475 -10.83 4.83 -7.97
C GLY A 475 -9.74 4.18 -7.15
N GLY A 476 -9.98 3.96 -5.85
CA GLY A 476 -9.05 3.30 -4.94
C GLY A 476 -8.85 1.82 -5.27
N LEU A 477 -9.89 1.11 -5.68
CA LEU A 477 -9.76 -0.27 -6.16
C LEU A 477 -8.93 -0.36 -7.46
N ALA A 478 -9.17 0.56 -8.41
CA ALA A 478 -8.38 0.65 -9.62
C ALA A 478 -6.91 1.00 -9.32
N LEU A 479 -6.71 1.92 -8.37
CA LEU A 479 -5.38 2.29 -7.88
C LEU A 479 -4.68 1.12 -7.21
N ALA A 480 -5.37 0.37 -6.33
CA ALA A 480 -4.82 -0.84 -5.70
C ALA A 480 -4.35 -1.86 -6.74
N TRP A 481 -5.14 -2.05 -7.79
CA TRP A 481 -4.78 -2.95 -8.89
C TRP A 481 -3.48 -2.50 -9.57
N ILE A 482 -3.34 -1.19 -9.90
CA ILE A 482 -2.11 -0.64 -10.49
C ILE A 482 -0.92 -0.80 -9.53
N LEU A 483 -1.10 -0.48 -8.24
CA LEU A 483 -0.05 -0.59 -7.23
C LEU A 483 0.46 -2.04 -7.09
N ILE A 484 -0.46 -3.00 -7.01
CA ILE A 484 -0.13 -4.41 -6.77
C ILE A 484 0.37 -5.09 -8.04
N ARG A 485 -0.34 -4.95 -9.16
CA ARG A 485 -0.07 -5.73 -10.38
C ARG A 485 0.96 -5.09 -11.32
N VAL A 486 1.09 -3.76 -11.28
CA VAL A 486 1.99 -3.03 -12.17
C VAL A 486 3.21 -2.55 -11.40
N ILE A 487 3.04 -1.62 -10.46
CA ILE A 487 4.16 -0.96 -9.79
C ILE A 487 4.95 -1.95 -8.94
N ASN A 488 4.29 -2.73 -8.07
CA ASN A 488 4.98 -3.68 -7.20
C ASN A 488 5.74 -4.73 -8.00
N ARG A 489 5.08 -5.34 -8.99
CA ARG A 489 5.72 -6.37 -9.81
C ARG A 489 6.90 -5.84 -10.62
N GLN A 490 6.81 -4.63 -11.17
CA GLN A 490 7.89 -4.01 -11.94
C GLN A 490 9.03 -3.50 -11.05
N SER A 491 8.75 -3.10 -9.79
CA SER A 491 9.76 -2.60 -8.86
C SER A 491 10.51 -3.72 -8.15
N PHE A 492 9.80 -4.74 -7.66
CA PHE A 492 10.36 -5.78 -6.79
C PHE A 492 10.43 -7.16 -7.45
N GLY A 493 9.77 -7.37 -8.58
CA GLY A 493 9.77 -8.63 -9.31
C GLY A 493 8.92 -9.75 -8.71
N TRP A 494 8.22 -9.52 -7.60
CA TRP A 494 7.33 -10.48 -6.95
C TRP A 494 5.86 -10.12 -7.08
N THR A 495 4.99 -11.12 -6.98
CA THR A 495 3.54 -10.96 -7.07
C THR A 495 2.89 -11.01 -5.69
N ILE A 496 2.19 -9.92 -5.29
CA ILE A 496 1.34 -9.89 -4.10
C ILE A 496 -0.01 -10.55 -4.44
N GLN A 497 -0.49 -11.44 -3.57
CA GLN A 497 -1.82 -12.04 -3.69
C GLN A 497 -2.88 -10.99 -3.30
N VAL A 498 -3.80 -10.69 -4.24
CA VAL A 498 -4.82 -9.67 -3.99
C VAL A 498 -5.85 -10.19 -3.00
N SER A 499 -5.96 -9.53 -1.86
CA SER A 499 -7.03 -9.71 -0.89
C SER A 499 -8.03 -8.56 -1.02
N TRP A 500 -9.33 -8.88 -1.06
CA TRP A 500 -10.38 -7.87 -1.13
C TRP A 500 -11.02 -7.70 0.25
N PRO A 501 -10.50 -6.79 1.10
CA PRO A 501 -10.99 -6.63 2.46
C PRO A 501 -12.26 -5.78 2.49
N LEU A 502 -13.42 -6.38 2.21
CA LEU A 502 -14.72 -5.68 2.18
C LEU A 502 -15.05 -4.97 3.49
N GLY A 503 -14.66 -5.55 4.64
CA GLY A 503 -14.81 -4.92 5.95
C GLY A 503 -14.05 -3.61 6.05
N LEU A 504 -12.78 -3.60 5.67
CA LEU A 504 -11.92 -2.42 5.67
C LEU A 504 -12.44 -1.35 4.69
N MET A 505 -12.95 -1.75 3.52
CA MET A 505 -13.57 -0.82 2.58
C MET A 505 -14.81 -0.14 3.18
N ALA A 506 -15.62 -0.88 3.93
CA ALA A 506 -16.76 -0.33 4.65
C ALA A 506 -16.32 0.64 5.77
N GLU A 507 -15.27 0.30 6.53
CA GLU A 507 -14.68 1.18 7.55
C GLU A 507 -14.19 2.50 6.93
N VAL A 508 -13.46 2.42 5.81
CA VAL A 508 -12.99 3.61 5.08
C VAL A 508 -14.15 4.45 4.58
N ALA A 509 -15.20 3.82 4.03
CA ALA A 509 -16.39 4.53 3.58
C ALA A 509 -17.09 5.27 4.73
N VAL A 510 -17.24 4.63 5.88
CA VAL A 510 -17.83 5.24 7.08
C VAL A 510 -16.94 6.38 7.59
N LEU A 511 -15.63 6.16 7.68
CA LEU A 511 -14.66 7.18 8.11
C LEU A 511 -14.71 8.42 7.20
N ALA A 512 -14.72 8.22 5.89
CA ALA A 512 -14.80 9.29 4.91
C ALA A 512 -16.12 10.09 5.02
N LEU A 513 -17.26 9.41 5.18
CA LEU A 513 -18.54 10.06 5.36
C LEU A 513 -18.60 10.85 6.68
N VAL A 514 -18.09 10.27 7.77
CA VAL A 514 -17.99 10.96 9.07
C VAL A 514 -17.08 12.18 8.95
N ALA A 515 -15.92 12.06 8.31
CA ALA A 515 -15.01 13.18 8.06
C ALA A 515 -15.68 14.32 7.26
N SER A 516 -16.44 13.97 6.23
CA SER A 516 -17.21 14.94 5.44
C SER A 516 -18.27 15.67 6.28
N LEU A 517 -19.01 14.95 7.12
CA LEU A 517 -20.03 15.56 8.00
C LEU A 517 -19.38 16.44 9.09
N LEU A 518 -18.26 16.01 9.66
CA LEU A 518 -17.50 16.82 10.62
C LEU A 518 -16.95 18.10 9.98
N ALA A 519 -16.42 18.01 8.75
CA ALA A 519 -15.99 19.16 7.98
C ALA A 519 -17.13 20.15 7.74
N GLY A 520 -18.34 19.63 7.44
CA GLY A 520 -19.55 20.44 7.24
C GLY A 520 -20.13 21.05 8.51
N PHE A 521 -19.82 20.50 9.69
CA PHE A 521 -20.48 20.88 10.94
C PHE A 521 -20.24 22.34 11.34
N TRP A 522 -19.01 22.83 11.24
CA TRP A 522 -18.66 24.20 11.61
C TRP A 522 -19.27 25.23 10.65
N PRO A 523 -19.16 25.12 9.31
CA PRO A 523 -19.84 26.01 8.37
C PRO A 523 -21.36 26.00 8.53
N ALA A 524 -21.95 24.82 8.77
CA ALA A 524 -23.39 24.67 8.98
C ALA A 524 -23.87 25.42 10.23
N ARG A 525 -23.14 25.28 11.34
CA ARG A 525 -23.47 25.99 12.57
C ARG A 525 -23.28 27.51 12.44
N TRP A 526 -22.29 27.95 11.70
CA TRP A 526 -22.02 29.33 11.40
C TRP A 526 -23.13 29.93 10.52
N ALA A 527 -23.57 29.21 9.48
CA ALA A 527 -24.68 29.62 8.61
C ALA A 527 -26.00 29.82 9.40
N GLY A 528 -26.34 28.92 10.32
CA GLY A 528 -27.54 29.00 11.15
C GLY A 528 -27.55 30.19 12.17
N ARG A 529 -26.38 30.79 12.43
CA ARG A 529 -26.20 31.88 13.38
C ARG A 529 -26.08 33.28 12.74
N GLN A 530 -26.14 33.39 11.43
CA GLN A 530 -26.03 34.64 10.71
C GLN A 530 -27.20 35.59 11.08
N PRO A 531 -26.94 36.88 11.38
CA PRO A 531 -28.00 37.82 11.72
C PRO A 531 -28.83 38.17 10.49
N LEU A 532 -30.15 38.08 10.60
CA LEU A 532 -31.13 38.37 9.54
C LEU A 532 -30.98 39.79 8.94
N VAL A 533 -30.68 40.78 9.77
CA VAL A 533 -30.60 42.18 9.38
C VAL A 533 -29.43 42.47 8.44
N GLU A 534 -28.29 41.83 8.67
CA GLU A 534 -27.11 41.99 7.81
C GLU A 534 -27.26 41.26 6.46
N GLY A 535 -27.97 40.12 6.42
CA GLY A 535 -28.22 39.37 5.18
C GLY A 535 -29.19 40.07 4.22
N LEU A 536 -30.11 40.89 4.73
CA LEU A 536 -31.10 41.64 3.93
C LEU A 536 -30.63 43.06 3.57
N ARG A 537 -29.61 43.61 4.25
CA ARG A 537 -29.08 44.98 4.05
C ARG A 537 -27.97 45.10 3.01
N TYR A 538 -27.51 43.99 2.45
CA TYR A 538 -26.43 44.00 1.42
C TYR A 538 -27.05 44.40 0.07
N GLU A 539 -26.89 45.66 -0.32
CA GLU A 539 -27.00 46.16 -1.69
C GLU A 539 -25.71 45.90 -2.48
#